data_235820e2c8d865497055bad401ac5d1a
#
_entry.id   235820e2c8d865497055bad401ac5d1a
#
_cell.length_a   1.000
_cell.length_b   1.000
_cell.length_c   1.000
_cell.angle_alpha   90.00
_cell.angle_beta   90.00
_cell.angle_gamma   90.00
#
_symmetry.space_group_name_H-M   'P 1'
#
loop_
_entity.id
_entity.type
_entity.pdbx_description
1 polymer ?
#
loop_
_entity_poly.entity_id
_entity_poly.type
_entity_poly.pdbx_seq_one_letter_code
_entity_poly.pdbx_strand_id
1 'polypeptide(L)'
;MKEEQILIRITGQDRPGLTASIMAVLARHDAQILDIGQADIHSTLSLGILIRIDERYSGQVMKELLFKATELSVNIGFAPVTDDEYEAWVGRQGKHRYILTLMGRTLPAAQIEAAAEVIAEQGLNIDSIRRLTGRQSIMHPEKNVRACIEFSLRGTPCDRSLMQEKLMKLSHNMEIDFSFQRDDMFRRMRRLICFDMDSTLIQTECIDELAERAGVGDKVKAITERAMRGEIDFKESFTERVALLKGLDVSVMQEIAENLPITEGVERLMTILKRCGYKIAILSGGFTFFGEYLQRKFGIDYVYANELEIDDDGKLTGRYVGEIVDGHRKAELLKLIAQVEKVNLAPTIAVGDGANDLPMISQAGLGIAFHAKPRVVANAKQSINTIGLDGVLYFLGFKDSYLDI
;
A
#
# COMPACT_ATOMS: atom_id res chain seq x y z
N MET A 1 11.50 49.78 2.79
CA MET A 1 10.14 49.75 3.36
C MET A 1 10.14 48.56 4.30
N LYS A 2 9.57 48.72 5.50
CA LYS A 2 9.53 47.62 6.48
C LYS A 2 8.33 46.73 6.12
N GLU A 3 8.57 45.42 5.97
CA GLU A 3 7.57 44.44 5.66
C GLU A 3 7.28 43.58 6.90
N GLU A 4 6.08 43.09 7.01
CA GLU A 4 5.63 42.19 8.06
C GLU A 4 5.14 40.87 7.47
N GLN A 5 5.42 39.75 8.18
CA GLN A 5 4.83 38.47 7.86
C GLN A 5 3.66 38.18 8.79
N ILE A 6 2.53 37.80 8.23
CA ILE A 6 1.31 37.52 8.99
C ILE A 6 0.74 36.18 8.56
N LEU A 7 0.57 35.28 9.53
CA LEU A 7 -0.18 34.04 9.35
C LEU A 7 -1.67 34.31 9.59
N ILE A 8 -2.47 34.16 8.55
CA ILE A 8 -3.92 34.27 8.56
C ILE A 8 -4.50 32.86 8.69
N ARG A 9 -5.38 32.63 9.66
CA ARG A 9 -6.08 31.36 9.88
C ARG A 9 -7.58 31.59 9.76
N ILE A 10 -8.23 30.87 8.87
CA ILE A 10 -9.66 30.98 8.58
C ILE A 10 -10.31 29.63 8.79
N THR A 11 -11.39 29.59 9.57
CA THR A 11 -12.17 28.37 9.82
C THR A 11 -13.67 28.67 9.70
N GLY A 12 -14.41 27.76 9.10
CA GLY A 12 -15.85 27.91 8.96
C GLY A 12 -16.45 26.89 7.99
N GLN A 13 -17.71 27.08 7.66
CA GLN A 13 -18.36 26.23 6.67
C GLN A 13 -17.79 26.46 5.28
N ASP A 14 -17.41 25.38 4.61
CA ASP A 14 -16.89 25.43 3.23
C ASP A 14 -18.00 25.83 2.25
N ARG A 15 -17.64 26.73 1.32
CA ARG A 15 -18.51 27.16 0.24
C ARG A 15 -17.72 27.72 -0.94
N PRO A 16 -18.25 27.60 -2.17
CA PRO A 16 -17.63 28.20 -3.35
C PRO A 16 -17.39 29.71 -3.19
N GLY A 17 -16.21 30.17 -3.61
CA GLY A 17 -15.87 31.60 -3.64
C GLY A 17 -15.25 32.16 -2.36
N LEU A 18 -15.16 31.40 -1.26
CA LEU A 18 -14.55 31.85 -0.01
C LEU A 18 -13.11 32.30 -0.22
N THR A 19 -12.27 31.43 -0.76
CA THR A 19 -10.85 31.72 -1.02
C THR A 19 -10.71 32.91 -1.98
N ALA A 20 -11.52 32.99 -3.05
CA ALA A 20 -11.49 34.13 -3.98
C ALA A 20 -11.81 35.45 -3.28
N SER A 21 -12.80 35.48 -2.38
CA SER A 21 -13.19 36.67 -1.63
C SER A 21 -12.06 37.14 -0.69
N ILE A 22 -11.37 36.22 -0.04
CA ILE A 22 -10.22 36.58 0.84
C ILE A 22 -9.05 37.08 -0.01
N MET A 23 -8.73 36.39 -1.12
CA MET A 23 -7.64 36.80 -2.02
C MET A 23 -7.90 38.17 -2.65
N ALA A 24 -9.15 38.52 -2.95
CA ALA A 24 -9.50 39.84 -3.46
C ALA A 24 -9.17 40.98 -2.49
N VAL A 25 -9.25 40.74 -1.19
CA VAL A 25 -8.82 41.73 -0.19
C VAL A 25 -7.30 41.85 -0.21
N LEU A 26 -6.56 40.72 -0.16
CA LEU A 26 -5.09 40.71 -0.15
C LEU A 26 -4.51 41.35 -1.42
N ALA A 27 -5.08 41.06 -2.57
CA ALA A 27 -4.63 41.60 -3.85
C ALA A 27 -4.73 43.13 -3.99
N ARG A 28 -5.73 43.76 -3.35
CA ARG A 28 -5.85 45.24 -3.36
C ARG A 28 -4.70 45.94 -2.63
N HIS A 29 -3.99 45.23 -1.78
CA HIS A 29 -2.90 45.80 -0.98
C HIS A 29 -1.54 45.18 -1.36
N ASP A 30 -1.45 44.59 -2.55
CA ASP A 30 -0.20 43.97 -3.06
C ASP A 30 0.46 42.98 -2.08
N ALA A 31 -0.36 42.28 -1.27
CA ALA A 31 0.15 41.30 -0.32
C ALA A 31 0.76 40.10 -1.06
N GLN A 32 1.99 39.77 -0.75
CA GLN A 32 2.67 38.59 -1.29
C GLN A 32 2.29 37.35 -0.49
N ILE A 33 1.87 36.30 -1.19
CA ILE A 33 1.61 34.99 -0.55
C ILE A 33 2.93 34.23 -0.45
N LEU A 34 3.35 33.92 0.79
CA LEU A 34 4.52 33.11 1.07
C LEU A 34 4.20 31.63 1.16
N ASP A 35 3.02 31.29 1.72
CA ASP A 35 2.52 29.92 1.79
C ASP A 35 0.99 29.92 1.91
N ILE A 36 0.36 28.82 1.45
CA ILE A 36 -1.09 28.63 1.55
C ILE A 36 -1.41 27.15 1.68
N GLY A 37 -2.29 26.82 2.63
CA GLY A 37 -2.76 25.46 2.85
C GLY A 37 -4.22 25.42 3.23
N GLN A 38 -4.96 24.46 2.66
CA GLN A 38 -6.37 24.24 2.96
C GLN A 38 -6.62 22.79 3.32
N ALA A 39 -7.44 22.56 4.32
CA ALA A 39 -7.96 21.25 4.69
C ALA A 39 -9.47 21.34 4.91
N ASP A 40 -10.18 20.27 4.54
CA ASP A 40 -11.61 20.10 4.79
C ASP A 40 -11.87 18.84 5.61
N ILE A 41 -12.70 18.96 6.65
CA ILE A 41 -13.24 17.86 7.41
C ILE A 41 -14.74 18.04 7.52
N HIS A 42 -15.51 17.09 6.99
CA HIS A 42 -16.96 17.23 6.83
C HIS A 42 -17.27 18.46 5.97
N SER A 43 -18.05 19.40 6.46
CA SER A 43 -18.37 20.68 5.80
C SER A 43 -17.54 21.86 6.33
N THR A 44 -16.51 21.58 7.14
CA THR A 44 -15.69 22.62 7.77
C THR A 44 -14.38 22.78 7.03
N LEU A 45 -14.12 24.01 6.57
CA LEU A 45 -12.86 24.44 5.97
C LEU A 45 -11.91 24.94 7.07
N SER A 46 -10.63 24.61 6.93
CA SER A 46 -9.52 25.25 7.62
C SER A 46 -8.52 25.75 6.58
N LEU A 47 -8.36 27.06 6.45
CA LEU A 47 -7.48 27.72 5.48
C LEU A 47 -6.42 28.53 6.22
N GLY A 48 -5.15 28.20 5.98
CA GLY A 48 -3.99 28.96 6.45
C GLY A 48 -3.35 29.72 5.29
N ILE A 49 -3.03 30.97 5.48
CA ILE A 49 -2.35 31.80 4.49
C ILE A 49 -1.24 32.56 5.20
N LEU A 50 -0.01 32.40 4.78
CA LEU A 50 1.13 33.20 5.24
C LEU A 50 1.40 34.27 4.20
N ILE A 51 1.32 35.53 4.60
CA ILE A 51 1.53 36.68 3.72
C ILE A 51 2.74 37.49 4.15
N ARG A 52 3.32 38.23 3.21
CA ARG A 52 4.22 39.36 3.45
C ARG A 52 3.58 40.63 2.92
N ILE A 53 3.60 41.68 3.70
CA ILE A 53 2.94 42.95 3.37
C ILE A 53 3.71 44.13 3.96
N ASP A 54 3.62 45.31 3.34
CA ASP A 54 4.15 46.55 3.88
C ASP A 54 3.42 46.91 5.21
N GLU A 55 4.20 47.16 6.27
CA GLU A 55 3.73 47.49 7.63
C GLU A 55 2.65 48.60 7.62
N ARG A 56 2.71 49.53 6.66
CA ARG A 56 1.72 50.62 6.53
C ARG A 56 0.31 50.17 6.19
N TYR A 57 0.18 49.01 5.54
CA TYR A 57 -1.11 48.49 5.10
C TYR A 57 -1.61 47.32 5.95
N SER A 58 -0.76 46.75 6.82
CA SER A 58 -1.11 45.55 7.59
C SER A 58 -2.36 45.71 8.44
N GLY A 59 -2.47 46.82 9.16
CA GLY A 59 -3.65 47.12 9.98
C GLY A 59 -4.96 47.29 9.14
N GLN A 60 -4.85 47.92 7.97
CA GLN A 60 -6.02 48.08 7.07
C GLN A 60 -6.46 46.74 6.51
N VAL A 61 -5.52 45.93 6.05
CA VAL A 61 -5.79 44.57 5.51
C VAL A 61 -6.46 43.70 6.56
N MET A 62 -5.91 43.65 7.80
CA MET A 62 -6.54 42.91 8.87
C MET A 62 -7.98 43.34 9.15
N LYS A 63 -8.22 44.64 9.17
CA LYS A 63 -9.58 45.20 9.35
C LYS A 63 -10.53 44.80 8.21
N GLU A 64 -10.10 44.91 6.95
CA GLU A 64 -10.91 44.52 5.79
C GLU A 64 -11.19 43.01 5.78
N LEU A 65 -10.21 42.19 6.16
CA LEU A 65 -10.40 40.76 6.28
C LEU A 65 -11.35 40.38 7.41
N LEU A 66 -11.36 41.10 8.54
CA LEU A 66 -12.35 40.90 9.63
C LEU A 66 -13.76 41.17 9.15
N PHE A 67 -13.99 42.27 8.41
CA PHE A 67 -15.30 42.56 7.83
C PHE A 67 -15.70 41.47 6.83
N LYS A 68 -14.78 41.08 5.95
CA LYS A 68 -15.04 40.03 4.97
C LYS A 68 -15.34 38.69 5.63
N ALA A 69 -14.62 38.32 6.71
CA ALA A 69 -14.90 37.12 7.46
C ALA A 69 -16.30 37.12 8.10
N THR A 70 -16.72 38.26 8.63
CA THR A 70 -18.08 38.45 9.17
C THR A 70 -19.13 38.27 8.08
N GLU A 71 -18.96 38.90 6.91
CA GLU A 71 -19.84 38.75 5.74
C GLU A 71 -19.91 37.29 5.28
N LEU A 72 -18.78 36.60 5.30
CA LEU A 72 -18.66 35.19 4.92
C LEU A 72 -19.05 34.23 6.06
N SER A 73 -19.41 34.69 7.24
CA SER A 73 -19.74 33.88 8.42
C SER A 73 -18.66 32.85 8.75
N VAL A 74 -17.38 33.25 8.69
CA VAL A 74 -16.22 32.43 9.04
C VAL A 74 -15.44 33.08 10.16
N ASN A 75 -14.71 32.28 10.94
CA ASN A 75 -13.78 32.77 11.95
C ASN A 75 -12.43 33.06 11.28
N ILE A 76 -11.81 34.18 11.68
CA ILE A 76 -10.49 34.56 11.21
C ILE A 76 -9.60 34.92 12.40
N GLY A 77 -8.35 34.51 12.34
CA GLY A 77 -7.32 34.87 13.32
C GLY A 77 -6.03 35.27 12.62
N PHE A 78 -5.29 36.16 13.25
CA PHE A 78 -4.00 36.65 12.76
C PHE A 78 -2.91 36.36 13.77
N ALA A 79 -1.74 35.96 13.30
CA ALA A 79 -0.55 35.81 14.10
C ALA A 79 0.64 36.43 13.35
N PRO A 80 1.37 37.39 13.96
CA PRO A 80 2.61 37.89 13.40
C PRO A 80 3.62 36.74 13.35
N VAL A 81 4.48 36.71 12.32
CA VAL A 81 5.59 35.77 12.17
C VAL A 81 6.86 36.63 12.05
N THR A 82 7.82 36.40 12.91
CA THR A 82 9.10 37.11 12.85
C THR A 82 9.99 36.56 11.74
N ASP A 83 10.96 37.36 11.29
CA ASP A 83 11.93 36.92 10.27
C ASP A 83 12.68 35.66 10.75
N ASP A 84 13.07 35.58 12.00
CA ASP A 84 13.76 34.45 12.60
C ASP A 84 12.87 33.16 12.59
N GLU A 85 11.60 33.31 12.92
CA GLU A 85 10.64 32.20 12.87
C GLU A 85 10.41 31.70 11.44
N TYR A 86 10.32 32.64 10.49
CA TYR A 86 10.17 32.34 9.07
C TYR A 86 11.41 31.59 8.53
N GLU A 87 12.63 32.13 8.77
CA GLU A 87 13.86 31.49 8.35
C GLU A 87 14.08 30.12 9.01
N ALA A 88 13.74 29.97 10.29
CA ALA A 88 13.76 28.69 10.98
C ALA A 88 12.77 27.70 10.34
N TRP A 89 11.60 28.17 9.89
CA TRP A 89 10.62 27.34 9.17
C TRP A 89 11.12 26.95 7.77
N VAL A 90 11.68 27.88 7.02
CA VAL A 90 12.32 27.63 5.70
C VAL A 90 13.47 26.62 5.82
N GLY A 91 14.31 26.76 6.86
CA GLY A 91 15.43 25.85 7.14
C GLY A 91 15.01 24.41 7.47
N ARG A 92 13.71 24.16 7.72
CA ARG A 92 13.16 22.81 7.88
C ARG A 92 12.81 22.16 6.54
N GLN A 93 12.85 22.88 5.42
CA GLN A 93 12.66 22.33 4.09
C GLN A 93 13.84 21.41 3.73
N GLY A 94 13.58 20.44 2.86
CA GLY A 94 14.62 19.49 2.42
C GLY A 94 14.94 18.37 3.40
N LYS A 95 14.33 18.30 4.58
CA LYS A 95 14.45 17.13 5.47
C LYS A 95 13.78 15.90 4.86
N HIS A 96 14.28 14.72 5.25
CA HIS A 96 13.68 13.47 4.82
C HIS A 96 12.20 13.42 5.19
N ARG A 97 11.41 12.92 4.26
CA ARG A 97 9.98 12.69 4.45
C ARG A 97 9.68 11.21 4.39
N TYR A 98 8.73 10.79 5.21
CA TYR A 98 8.23 9.42 5.25
C TYR A 98 6.71 9.43 5.23
N ILE A 99 6.18 8.31 4.80
CA ILE A 99 4.75 8.04 4.85
C ILE A 99 4.54 6.83 5.73
N LEU A 100 3.70 7.00 6.75
CA LEU A 100 3.14 5.89 7.50
C LEU A 100 1.68 5.74 7.08
N THR A 101 1.33 4.58 6.53
CA THR A 101 -0.04 4.23 6.19
C THR A 101 -0.54 3.22 7.22
N LEU A 102 -1.70 3.48 7.81
CA LEU A 102 -2.40 2.54 8.70
C LEU A 102 -3.69 2.08 8.05
N MET A 103 -3.97 0.78 8.10
CA MET A 103 -5.15 0.17 7.50
C MET A 103 -5.77 -0.87 8.42
N GLY A 104 -7.08 -1.03 8.32
CA GLY A 104 -7.83 -2.07 9.01
C GLY A 104 -9.28 -2.08 8.57
N ARG A 105 -10.10 -2.92 9.18
CA ARG A 105 -11.56 -2.88 8.97
C ARG A 105 -12.17 -1.62 9.61
N THR A 106 -11.61 -1.19 10.72
CA THR A 106 -11.93 0.08 11.40
C THR A 106 -10.63 0.72 11.88
N LEU A 107 -10.68 1.99 12.26
CA LEU A 107 -9.54 2.72 12.85
C LEU A 107 -10.00 3.43 14.13
N PRO A 108 -10.09 2.73 15.26
CA PRO A 108 -10.38 3.35 16.54
C PRO A 108 -9.25 4.29 16.98
N ALA A 109 -9.57 5.28 17.82
CA ALA A 109 -8.62 6.28 18.30
C ALA A 109 -7.37 5.67 18.94
N ALA A 110 -7.50 4.55 19.66
CA ALA A 110 -6.39 3.87 20.31
C ALA A 110 -5.30 3.39 19.31
N GLN A 111 -5.69 2.96 18.11
CA GLN A 111 -4.71 2.57 17.07
C GLN A 111 -3.95 3.78 16.53
N ILE A 112 -4.64 4.93 16.40
CA ILE A 112 -4.04 6.19 15.93
C ILE A 112 -3.11 6.75 17.00
N GLU A 113 -3.53 6.71 18.28
CA GLU A 113 -2.74 7.10 19.43
C GLU A 113 -1.42 6.32 19.49
N ALA A 114 -1.51 5.00 19.51
CA ALA A 114 -0.33 4.13 19.59
C ALA A 114 0.66 4.35 18.42
N ALA A 115 0.15 4.57 17.21
CA ALA A 115 1.00 4.91 16.07
C ALA A 115 1.64 6.29 16.21
N ALA A 116 0.90 7.28 16.72
CA ALA A 116 1.43 8.64 16.98
C ALA A 116 2.50 8.66 18.07
N GLU A 117 2.37 7.83 19.11
CA GLU A 117 3.40 7.65 20.14
C GLU A 117 4.70 7.10 19.54
N VAL A 118 4.62 6.05 18.71
CA VAL A 118 5.81 5.51 18.01
C VAL A 118 6.47 6.56 17.13
N ILE A 119 5.69 7.38 16.41
CA ILE A 119 6.20 8.48 15.60
C ILE A 119 6.93 9.51 16.46
N ALA A 120 6.32 9.93 17.59
CA ALA A 120 6.88 10.92 18.50
C ALA A 120 8.17 10.46 19.18
N GLU A 121 8.23 9.21 19.64
CA GLU A 121 9.43 8.60 20.23
C GLU A 121 10.62 8.57 19.27
N GLN A 122 10.34 8.48 17.96
CA GLN A 122 11.37 8.51 16.92
C GLN A 122 11.78 9.95 16.52
N GLY A 123 11.25 10.97 17.16
CA GLY A 123 11.55 12.37 16.88
C GLY A 123 11.00 12.86 15.53
N LEU A 124 10.00 12.17 14.98
CA LEU A 124 9.35 12.55 13.74
C LEU A 124 8.18 13.50 14.01
N ASN A 125 7.99 14.47 13.11
CA ASN A 125 6.83 15.35 13.13
C ASN A 125 5.76 14.87 12.15
N ILE A 126 4.51 14.92 12.56
CA ILE A 126 3.36 14.67 11.68
C ILE A 126 2.99 15.99 10.99
N ASP A 127 3.23 16.07 9.68
CA ASP A 127 2.90 17.27 8.88
C ASP A 127 1.46 17.25 8.39
N SER A 128 0.92 16.09 8.06
CA SER A 128 -0.48 15.93 7.67
C SER A 128 -0.99 14.51 7.93
N ILE A 129 -2.31 14.42 8.15
CA ILE A 129 -3.02 13.14 8.23
C ILE A 129 -4.12 13.18 7.17
N ARG A 130 -4.22 12.13 6.35
CA ARG A 130 -5.23 12.05 5.28
C ARG A 130 -5.92 10.70 5.31
N ARG A 131 -7.25 10.70 5.19
CA ARG A 131 -7.99 9.48 4.92
C ARG A 131 -7.88 9.12 3.43
N LEU A 132 -7.57 7.86 3.13
CA LEU A 132 -7.46 7.34 1.76
C LEU A 132 -8.73 6.62 1.32
N THR A 133 -9.43 5.97 2.26
CA THR A 133 -10.69 5.28 1.97
C THR A 133 -11.88 6.23 1.88
N GLY A 134 -12.87 5.86 1.09
CA GLY A 134 -14.15 6.53 1.01
C GLY A 134 -14.83 6.64 2.38
N ARG A 135 -15.77 7.57 2.52
CA ARG A 135 -16.63 7.69 3.70
C ARG A 135 -17.78 6.71 3.56
N GLN A 136 -18.08 6.02 4.64
CA GLN A 136 -19.13 5.01 4.64
C GLN A 136 -20.43 5.57 5.23
N SER A 137 -21.56 5.04 4.74
CA SER A 137 -22.85 5.33 5.33
C SER A 137 -22.95 4.68 6.72
N ILE A 138 -23.32 5.47 7.71
CA ILE A 138 -23.62 4.96 9.07
C ILE A 138 -24.91 4.15 9.06
N MET A 139 -25.85 4.51 8.18
CA MET A 139 -27.18 3.88 8.10
C MET A 139 -27.17 2.58 7.28
N HIS A 140 -26.23 2.44 6.35
CA HIS A 140 -26.10 1.30 5.44
C HIS A 140 -24.65 0.86 5.39
N PRO A 141 -24.14 0.17 6.44
CA PRO A 141 -22.74 -0.27 6.47
C PRO A 141 -22.49 -1.37 5.43
N GLU A 142 -21.42 -1.23 4.69
CA GLU A 142 -20.94 -2.26 3.76
C GLU A 142 -20.37 -3.47 4.50
N LYS A 143 -20.44 -4.68 3.90
CA LYS A 143 -19.94 -5.91 4.51
C LYS A 143 -18.40 -5.94 4.64
N ASN A 144 -17.69 -5.44 3.62
CA ASN A 144 -16.22 -5.47 3.56
C ASN A 144 -15.64 -4.06 3.76
N VAL A 145 -15.84 -3.55 4.97
CA VAL A 145 -15.36 -2.23 5.37
C VAL A 145 -13.84 -2.17 5.33
N ARG A 146 -13.33 -1.05 4.81
CA ARG A 146 -11.91 -0.70 4.85
C ARG A 146 -11.76 0.70 5.40
N ALA A 147 -10.80 0.87 6.27
CA ALA A 147 -10.44 2.17 6.81
C ALA A 147 -8.93 2.34 6.66
N CYS A 148 -8.51 3.41 6.01
CA CYS A 148 -7.11 3.71 5.77
C CYS A 148 -6.83 5.19 5.96
N ILE A 149 -5.77 5.48 6.73
CA ILE A 149 -5.22 6.83 6.90
C ILE A 149 -3.73 6.83 6.58
N GLU A 150 -3.28 7.94 6.06
CA GLU A 150 -1.88 8.20 5.72
C GLU A 150 -1.37 9.39 6.54
N PHE A 151 -0.23 9.18 7.20
CA PHE A 151 0.52 10.23 7.88
C PHE A 151 1.70 10.64 7.01
N SER A 152 1.81 11.93 6.71
CA SER A 152 3.03 12.51 6.16
C SER A 152 3.94 12.93 7.31
N LEU A 153 5.14 12.37 7.36
CA LEU A 153 6.09 12.54 8.46
C LEU A 153 7.34 13.26 7.97
N ARG A 154 7.88 14.15 8.81
CA ARG A 154 9.09 14.89 8.53
C ARG A 154 10.14 14.63 9.61
N GLY A 155 11.38 14.43 9.19
CA GLY A 155 12.53 14.19 10.06
C GLY A 155 13.30 12.95 9.66
N THR A 156 14.18 12.51 10.53
CA THR A 156 14.91 11.23 10.40
C THR A 156 14.63 10.44 11.66
N PRO A 157 14.13 9.20 11.57
CA PRO A 157 13.91 8.37 12.75
C PRO A 157 15.21 8.19 13.54
N CYS A 158 15.14 8.29 14.86
CA CYS A 158 16.29 8.07 15.74
C CYS A 158 16.82 6.63 15.58
N ASP A 159 15.91 5.66 15.51
CA ASP A 159 16.21 4.25 15.26
C ASP A 159 15.12 3.63 14.39
N ARG A 160 15.44 3.46 13.10
CA ARG A 160 14.50 2.91 12.13
C ARG A 160 14.14 1.45 12.40
N SER A 161 15.07 0.67 12.93
CA SER A 161 14.85 -0.75 13.24
C SER A 161 13.91 -0.89 14.42
N LEU A 162 14.13 -0.13 15.48
CA LEU A 162 13.24 -0.08 16.64
C LEU A 162 11.84 0.44 16.27
N MET A 163 11.75 1.46 15.40
CA MET A 163 10.46 1.92 14.88
C MET A 163 9.70 0.81 14.16
N GLN A 164 10.39 0.08 13.28
CA GLN A 164 9.81 -1.04 12.55
C GLN A 164 9.32 -2.14 13.51
N GLU A 165 10.12 -2.51 14.50
CA GLU A 165 9.74 -3.50 15.52
C GLU A 165 8.49 -3.08 16.29
N LYS A 166 8.43 -1.82 16.73
CA LYS A 166 7.26 -1.28 17.44
C LYS A 166 6.00 -1.30 16.58
N LEU A 167 6.09 -0.85 15.31
CA LEU A 167 4.96 -0.89 14.38
C LEU A 167 4.49 -2.32 14.13
N MET A 168 5.39 -3.30 14.05
CA MET A 168 5.02 -4.71 13.92
C MET A 168 4.30 -5.25 15.16
N LYS A 169 4.76 -4.88 16.36
CA LYS A 169 4.07 -5.23 17.61
C LYS A 169 2.65 -4.63 17.65
N LEU A 170 2.49 -3.37 17.23
CA LEU A 170 1.19 -2.74 17.11
C LEU A 170 0.29 -3.46 16.11
N SER A 171 0.81 -3.82 14.94
CA SER A 171 0.08 -4.58 13.91
C SER A 171 -0.50 -5.87 14.49
N HIS A 172 0.33 -6.63 15.19
CA HIS A 172 -0.09 -7.90 15.79
C HIS A 172 -1.11 -7.71 16.93
N ASN A 173 -0.86 -6.77 17.82
CA ASN A 173 -1.66 -6.61 19.05
C ASN A 173 -3.01 -5.91 18.81
N MET A 174 -3.12 -5.09 17.80
CA MET A 174 -4.26 -4.21 17.53
C MET A 174 -5.00 -4.55 16.22
N GLU A 175 -4.63 -5.64 15.56
CA GLU A 175 -5.22 -6.06 14.27
C GLU A 175 -5.26 -4.91 13.25
N ILE A 176 -4.10 -4.29 13.02
CA ILE A 176 -3.92 -3.17 12.11
C ILE A 176 -2.77 -3.47 11.14
N ASP A 177 -2.96 -3.13 9.89
CA ASP A 177 -1.90 -3.21 8.88
C ASP A 177 -1.17 -1.88 8.77
N PHE A 178 0.13 -1.92 8.46
CA PHE A 178 0.89 -0.70 8.28
C PHE A 178 1.90 -0.81 7.14
N SER A 179 2.27 0.37 6.61
CA SER A 179 3.42 0.53 5.72
C SER A 179 4.18 1.78 6.12
N PHE A 180 5.49 1.65 6.36
CA PHE A 180 6.38 2.77 6.61
C PHE A 180 7.38 2.91 5.46
N GLN A 181 7.20 3.94 4.63
CA GLN A 181 7.95 4.15 3.40
C GLN A 181 8.61 5.53 3.40
N ARG A 182 9.74 5.65 2.69
CA ARG A 182 10.28 6.96 2.34
C ARG A 182 9.37 7.62 1.30
N ASP A 183 9.05 8.90 1.48
CA ASP A 183 8.30 9.68 0.49
C ASP A 183 9.27 10.22 -0.55
N ASP A 184 9.58 9.38 -1.52
CA ASP A 184 10.45 9.70 -2.64
C ASP A 184 9.74 9.53 -3.98
N MET A 185 10.45 9.88 -5.06
CA MET A 185 9.90 9.77 -6.41
C MET A 185 9.51 8.32 -6.79
N PHE A 186 10.23 7.33 -6.28
CA PHE A 186 9.99 5.93 -6.63
C PHE A 186 8.66 5.41 -6.08
N ARG A 187 8.22 5.92 -4.94
CA ARG A 187 6.90 5.55 -4.38
C ARG A 187 5.75 5.82 -5.36
N ARG A 188 5.84 6.91 -6.13
CA ARG A 188 4.80 7.34 -7.09
C ARG A 188 5.01 6.82 -8.51
N MET A 189 6.18 6.27 -8.80
CA MET A 189 6.58 5.83 -10.13
C MET A 189 6.66 4.31 -10.27
N ARG A 190 6.01 3.57 -9.39
CA ARG A 190 5.96 2.10 -9.48
C ARG A 190 5.23 1.67 -10.73
N ARG A 191 5.77 0.64 -11.40
CA ARG A 191 5.26 0.17 -12.70
C ARG A 191 5.24 -1.36 -12.85
N LEU A 192 5.92 -2.09 -11.98
CA LEU A 192 6.00 -3.54 -12.00
C LEU A 192 5.58 -4.09 -10.65
N ILE A 193 4.64 -5.01 -10.65
CA ILE A 193 4.21 -5.75 -9.46
C ILE A 193 4.24 -7.25 -9.73
N CYS A 194 4.88 -8.00 -8.84
CA CYS A 194 4.95 -9.45 -8.87
C CYS A 194 4.20 -10.03 -7.68
N PHE A 195 3.35 -11.00 -7.94
CA PHE A 195 2.56 -11.70 -6.94
C PHE A 195 2.98 -13.16 -6.87
N ASP A 196 2.97 -13.74 -5.68
CA ASP A 196 2.74 -15.16 -5.56
C ASP A 196 1.29 -15.50 -5.95
N MET A 197 1.01 -16.76 -6.23
CA MET A 197 -0.30 -17.24 -6.65
C MET A 197 -1.07 -17.86 -5.49
N ASP A 198 -0.57 -18.99 -5.02
CA ASP A 198 -1.19 -19.81 -3.98
C ASP A 198 -1.18 -19.03 -2.65
N SER A 199 -2.28 -19.06 -1.91
CA SER A 199 -2.49 -18.30 -0.67
C SER A 199 -2.31 -16.77 -0.79
N THR A 200 -2.08 -16.23 -2.00
CA THR A 200 -1.95 -14.79 -2.28
C THR A 200 -3.02 -14.29 -3.24
N LEU A 201 -3.03 -14.69 -4.51
CA LEU A 201 -4.08 -14.34 -5.49
C LEU A 201 -5.32 -15.22 -5.33
N ILE A 202 -5.13 -16.44 -4.86
CA ILE A 202 -6.16 -17.42 -4.56
C ILE A 202 -6.03 -17.89 -3.11
N GLN A 203 -7.14 -18.33 -2.50
CA GLN A 203 -7.20 -18.72 -1.08
C GLN A 203 -6.92 -20.22 -0.85
N THR A 204 -6.24 -20.87 -1.79
CA THR A 204 -5.92 -22.30 -1.72
C THR A 204 -4.52 -22.59 -2.26
N GLU A 205 -4.01 -23.79 -1.97
CA GLU A 205 -2.80 -24.36 -2.57
C GLU A 205 -3.23 -25.27 -3.71
N CYS A 206 -2.86 -24.97 -4.96
CA CYS A 206 -3.26 -25.77 -6.12
C CYS A 206 -2.82 -27.23 -6.03
N ILE A 207 -1.68 -27.51 -5.41
CA ILE A 207 -1.19 -28.89 -5.23
C ILE A 207 -2.08 -29.68 -4.27
N ASP A 208 -2.64 -29.04 -3.25
CA ASP A 208 -3.52 -29.70 -2.29
C ASP A 208 -4.87 -30.04 -2.94
N GLU A 209 -5.41 -29.12 -3.77
CA GLU A 209 -6.63 -29.36 -4.55
C GLU A 209 -6.46 -30.56 -5.51
N LEU A 210 -5.33 -30.62 -6.21
CA LEU A 210 -5.00 -31.76 -7.09
C LEU A 210 -4.86 -33.07 -6.29
N ALA A 211 -4.21 -33.03 -5.14
CA ALA A 211 -4.00 -34.18 -4.29
C ALA A 211 -5.30 -34.74 -3.71
N GLU A 212 -6.24 -33.88 -3.34
CA GLU A 212 -7.57 -34.31 -2.91
C GLU A 212 -8.32 -35.04 -4.02
N ARG A 213 -8.30 -34.50 -5.26
CA ARG A 213 -8.92 -35.14 -6.42
C ARG A 213 -8.22 -36.45 -6.82
N ALA A 214 -6.92 -36.56 -6.57
CA ALA A 214 -6.15 -37.80 -6.78
C ALA A 214 -6.32 -38.82 -5.63
N GLY A 215 -6.99 -38.46 -4.53
CA GLY A 215 -7.13 -39.31 -3.35
C GLY A 215 -5.82 -39.53 -2.56
N VAL A 216 -4.89 -38.56 -2.65
CA VAL A 216 -3.56 -38.61 -2.01
C VAL A 216 -3.32 -37.43 -1.06
N GLY A 217 -4.35 -36.68 -0.68
CA GLY A 217 -4.26 -35.48 0.13
C GLY A 217 -3.46 -35.68 1.43
N ASP A 218 -3.76 -36.73 2.20
CA ASP A 218 -3.02 -37.03 3.45
C ASP A 218 -1.51 -37.26 3.23
N LYS A 219 -1.14 -37.88 2.11
CA LYS A 219 0.28 -38.13 1.78
C LYS A 219 0.98 -36.82 1.42
N VAL A 220 0.35 -35.98 0.61
CA VAL A 220 0.88 -34.66 0.23
C VAL A 220 1.04 -33.78 1.47
N LYS A 221 0.06 -33.76 2.35
CA LYS A 221 0.12 -33.04 3.62
C LYS A 221 1.30 -33.50 4.50
N ALA A 222 1.52 -34.79 4.64
CA ALA A 222 2.63 -35.33 5.40
C ALA A 222 4.01 -34.91 4.84
N ILE A 223 4.16 -34.83 3.50
CA ILE A 223 5.38 -34.33 2.85
C ILE A 223 5.55 -32.82 3.11
N THR A 224 4.47 -32.04 3.01
CA THR A 224 4.48 -30.61 3.30
C THR A 224 4.93 -30.35 4.74
N GLU A 225 4.42 -31.12 5.72
CA GLU A 225 4.83 -31.01 7.12
C GLU A 225 6.33 -31.32 7.34
N ARG A 226 6.88 -32.33 6.64
CA ARG A 226 8.32 -32.62 6.67
C ARG A 226 9.16 -31.46 6.15
N ALA A 227 8.73 -30.84 5.04
CA ALA A 227 9.39 -29.65 4.50
C ALA A 227 9.30 -28.46 5.46
N MET A 228 8.16 -28.24 6.10
CA MET A 228 7.99 -27.17 7.09
C MET A 228 8.85 -27.35 8.34
N ARG A 229 9.16 -28.60 8.75
CA ARG A 229 10.10 -28.91 9.81
C ARG A 229 11.59 -28.83 9.36
N GLY A 230 11.84 -28.59 8.05
CA GLY A 230 13.20 -28.52 7.51
C GLY A 230 13.87 -29.87 7.33
N GLU A 231 13.11 -30.97 7.30
CA GLU A 231 13.62 -32.34 7.09
C GLU A 231 13.99 -32.58 5.63
N ILE A 232 13.31 -31.92 4.71
CA ILE A 232 13.53 -31.95 3.26
C ILE A 232 13.48 -30.53 2.72
N ASP A 233 14.18 -30.27 1.62
CA ASP A 233 14.15 -28.98 0.99
C ASP A 233 12.89 -28.78 0.10
N PHE A 234 12.73 -27.56 -0.47
CA PHE A 234 11.58 -27.26 -1.30
C PHE A 234 11.54 -28.13 -2.57
N LYS A 235 12.68 -28.37 -3.22
CA LYS A 235 12.76 -29.13 -4.47
C LYS A 235 12.45 -30.61 -4.25
N GLU A 236 12.98 -31.19 -3.17
CA GLU A 236 12.68 -32.56 -2.75
C GLU A 236 11.19 -32.70 -2.44
N SER A 237 10.63 -31.80 -1.61
CA SER A 237 9.21 -31.79 -1.27
C SER A 237 8.32 -31.62 -2.49
N PHE A 238 8.65 -30.70 -3.41
CA PHE A 238 7.89 -30.49 -4.64
C PHE A 238 7.88 -31.75 -5.50
N THR A 239 9.05 -32.37 -5.71
CA THR A 239 9.20 -33.57 -6.52
C THR A 239 8.41 -34.75 -5.94
N GLU A 240 8.51 -34.99 -4.61
CA GLU A 240 7.76 -36.07 -3.95
C GLU A 240 6.25 -35.87 -4.07
N ARG A 241 5.75 -34.63 -3.89
CA ARG A 241 4.32 -34.31 -3.99
C ARG A 241 3.79 -34.47 -5.42
N VAL A 242 4.51 -33.96 -6.42
CA VAL A 242 4.14 -34.08 -7.84
C VAL A 242 4.10 -35.54 -8.28
N ALA A 243 5.03 -36.39 -7.81
CA ALA A 243 5.04 -37.80 -8.14
C ALA A 243 3.75 -38.54 -7.71
N LEU A 244 3.11 -38.09 -6.63
CA LEU A 244 1.83 -38.65 -6.15
C LEU A 244 0.65 -38.34 -7.06
N LEU A 245 0.73 -37.34 -7.93
CA LEU A 245 -0.34 -36.94 -8.86
C LEU A 245 -0.36 -37.79 -10.13
N LYS A 246 0.54 -38.77 -10.25
CA LYS A 246 0.62 -39.64 -11.44
C LYS A 246 -0.71 -40.30 -11.76
N GLY A 247 -1.14 -40.21 -13.01
CA GLY A 247 -2.36 -40.82 -13.54
C GLY A 247 -3.62 -39.97 -13.37
N LEU A 248 -3.52 -38.78 -12.74
CA LEU A 248 -4.63 -37.83 -12.63
C LEU A 248 -4.95 -37.26 -14.04
N ASP A 249 -6.21 -37.23 -14.39
CA ASP A 249 -6.66 -36.68 -15.67
C ASP A 249 -6.56 -35.14 -15.69
N VAL A 250 -6.05 -34.58 -16.77
CA VAL A 250 -5.85 -33.14 -16.92
C VAL A 250 -7.14 -32.32 -16.85
N SER A 251 -8.30 -32.95 -17.19
CA SER A 251 -9.61 -32.28 -17.07
C SER A 251 -9.91 -31.79 -15.63
N VAL A 252 -9.37 -32.49 -14.64
CA VAL A 252 -9.48 -32.09 -13.22
C VAL A 252 -8.84 -30.71 -12.97
N MET A 253 -7.76 -30.38 -13.66
CA MET A 253 -7.11 -29.07 -13.54
C MET A 253 -8.04 -27.94 -14.03
N GLN A 254 -8.79 -28.20 -15.11
CA GLN A 254 -9.75 -27.21 -15.63
C GLN A 254 -10.91 -27.00 -14.64
N GLU A 255 -11.44 -28.09 -14.06
CA GLU A 255 -12.51 -28.01 -13.05
C GLU A 255 -12.08 -27.23 -11.82
N ILE A 256 -10.85 -27.46 -11.32
CA ILE A 256 -10.30 -26.69 -10.19
C ILE A 256 -10.13 -25.23 -10.59
N ALA A 257 -9.55 -24.91 -11.76
CA ALA A 257 -9.30 -23.56 -12.22
C ALA A 257 -10.59 -22.71 -12.28
N GLU A 258 -11.69 -23.29 -12.77
CA GLU A 258 -12.98 -22.62 -12.87
C GLU A 258 -13.60 -22.30 -11.50
N ASN A 259 -13.23 -23.05 -10.47
CA ASN A 259 -13.76 -22.92 -9.10
C ASN A 259 -12.74 -22.36 -8.10
N LEU A 260 -11.60 -21.81 -8.56
CA LEU A 260 -10.59 -21.21 -7.68
C LEU A 260 -11.17 -20.10 -6.80
N PRO A 261 -11.01 -20.18 -5.47
CA PRO A 261 -11.44 -19.14 -4.56
C PRO A 261 -10.50 -17.92 -4.68
N ILE A 262 -10.96 -16.90 -5.37
CA ILE A 262 -10.18 -15.67 -5.58
C ILE A 262 -10.11 -14.88 -4.27
N THR A 263 -8.92 -14.40 -3.92
CA THR A 263 -8.68 -13.59 -2.72
C THR A 263 -9.45 -12.26 -2.77
N GLU A 264 -9.97 -11.85 -1.61
CA GLU A 264 -10.68 -10.57 -1.47
C GLU A 264 -9.87 -9.41 -2.07
N GLY A 265 -10.50 -8.60 -2.90
CA GLY A 265 -9.90 -7.39 -3.47
C GLY A 265 -9.05 -7.60 -4.72
N VAL A 266 -8.77 -8.84 -5.16
CA VAL A 266 -7.96 -9.11 -6.37
C VAL A 266 -8.57 -8.47 -7.60
N GLU A 267 -9.87 -8.63 -7.85
CA GLU A 267 -10.52 -8.08 -9.05
C GLU A 267 -10.39 -6.55 -9.12
N ARG A 268 -10.64 -5.87 -7.99
CA ARG A 268 -10.48 -4.42 -7.88
C ARG A 268 -9.02 -4.01 -8.10
N LEU A 269 -8.09 -4.69 -7.44
CA LEU A 269 -6.65 -4.42 -7.56
C LEU A 269 -6.19 -4.54 -9.01
N MET A 270 -6.48 -5.66 -9.68
CA MET A 270 -6.06 -5.92 -11.06
C MET A 270 -6.63 -4.88 -12.03
N THR A 271 -7.92 -4.55 -11.89
CA THR A 271 -8.58 -3.53 -12.72
C THR A 271 -7.88 -2.18 -12.61
N ILE A 272 -7.56 -1.74 -11.39
CA ILE A 272 -6.92 -0.44 -11.16
C ILE A 272 -5.47 -0.45 -11.66
N LEU A 273 -4.70 -1.48 -11.33
CA LEU A 273 -3.31 -1.60 -11.77
C LEU A 273 -3.19 -1.58 -13.30
N LYS A 274 -4.07 -2.30 -14.01
CA LYS A 274 -4.09 -2.30 -15.49
C LYS A 274 -4.44 -0.92 -16.05
N ARG A 275 -5.44 -0.25 -15.51
CA ARG A 275 -5.80 1.13 -15.92
C ARG A 275 -4.65 2.11 -15.70
N CYS A 276 -3.86 1.91 -14.63
CA CYS A 276 -2.70 2.74 -14.32
C CYS A 276 -1.44 2.33 -15.10
N GLY A 277 -1.51 1.34 -16.00
CA GLY A 277 -0.40 0.91 -16.85
C GLY A 277 0.69 0.11 -16.11
N TYR A 278 0.34 -0.52 -14.99
CA TYR A 278 1.26 -1.44 -14.32
C TYR A 278 1.46 -2.71 -15.14
N LYS A 279 2.69 -3.21 -15.12
CA LYS A 279 3.03 -4.56 -15.52
C LYS A 279 2.82 -5.48 -14.34
N ILE A 280 2.10 -6.58 -14.55
CA ILE A 280 1.70 -7.53 -13.52
C ILE A 280 2.28 -8.89 -13.83
N ALA A 281 2.93 -9.50 -12.85
CA ALA A 281 3.51 -10.83 -12.99
C ALA A 281 3.02 -11.77 -11.88
N ILE A 282 2.84 -13.04 -12.21
CA ILE A 282 2.74 -14.15 -11.28
C ILE A 282 4.08 -14.87 -11.25
N LEU A 283 4.67 -15.02 -10.05
CA LEU A 283 5.89 -15.77 -9.78
C LEU A 283 5.57 -16.81 -8.70
N SER A 284 5.27 -18.06 -9.10
CA SER A 284 4.68 -19.05 -8.21
C SER A 284 5.46 -20.36 -8.15
N GLY A 285 5.54 -20.93 -6.97
CA GLY A 285 5.94 -22.33 -6.76
C GLY A 285 4.85 -23.36 -7.13
N GLY A 286 3.65 -22.88 -7.46
CA GLY A 286 2.54 -23.70 -7.97
C GLY A 286 2.70 -24.04 -9.45
N PHE A 287 1.58 -24.16 -10.19
CA PHE A 287 1.57 -24.71 -11.54
C PHE A 287 1.16 -23.68 -12.60
N THR A 288 1.85 -23.73 -13.74
CA THR A 288 1.66 -22.86 -14.91
C THR A 288 0.21 -22.83 -15.38
N PHE A 289 -0.46 -23.98 -15.40
CA PHE A 289 -1.85 -24.09 -15.85
C PHE A 289 -2.79 -23.12 -15.12
N PHE A 290 -2.70 -23.06 -13.78
CA PHE A 290 -3.52 -22.15 -12.97
C PHE A 290 -3.09 -20.70 -13.12
N GLY A 291 -1.79 -20.45 -13.20
CA GLY A 291 -1.26 -19.13 -13.49
C GLY A 291 -1.75 -18.55 -14.82
N GLU A 292 -1.77 -19.35 -15.88
CA GLU A 292 -2.31 -18.96 -17.18
C GLU A 292 -3.83 -18.76 -17.18
N TYR A 293 -4.56 -19.54 -16.38
CA TYR A 293 -5.99 -19.30 -16.18
C TYR A 293 -6.22 -17.91 -15.55
N LEU A 294 -5.50 -17.57 -14.50
CA LEU A 294 -5.56 -16.26 -13.85
C LEU A 294 -5.06 -15.15 -14.79
N GLN A 295 -4.04 -15.42 -15.60
CA GLN A 295 -3.54 -14.51 -16.63
C GLN A 295 -4.66 -14.11 -17.61
N ARG A 296 -5.37 -15.07 -18.14
CA ARG A 296 -6.49 -14.82 -19.06
C ARG A 296 -7.63 -14.08 -18.36
N LYS A 297 -7.94 -14.44 -17.10
CA LYS A 297 -9.03 -13.83 -16.32
C LYS A 297 -8.76 -12.37 -15.98
N PHE A 298 -7.54 -12.02 -15.59
CA PHE A 298 -7.19 -10.69 -15.06
C PHE A 298 -6.29 -9.86 -15.99
N GLY A 299 -5.89 -10.37 -17.13
CA GLY A 299 -5.02 -9.67 -18.07
C GLY A 299 -3.59 -9.48 -17.54
N ILE A 300 -3.06 -10.46 -16.82
CA ILE A 300 -1.71 -10.44 -16.25
C ILE A 300 -0.68 -10.54 -17.38
N ASP A 301 0.45 -9.81 -17.27
CA ASP A 301 1.43 -9.71 -18.35
C ASP A 301 2.41 -10.91 -18.39
N TYR A 302 2.81 -11.42 -17.22
CA TYR A 302 3.81 -12.48 -17.09
C TYR A 302 3.36 -13.57 -16.13
N VAL A 303 3.62 -14.83 -16.48
CA VAL A 303 3.43 -15.99 -15.60
C VAL A 303 4.66 -16.86 -15.63
N TYR A 304 5.21 -17.13 -14.46
CA TYR A 304 6.31 -18.08 -14.25
C TYR A 304 5.93 -18.98 -13.07
N ALA A 305 5.74 -20.25 -13.39
CA ALA A 305 5.39 -21.28 -12.43
C ALA A 305 5.92 -22.63 -12.92
N ASN A 306 5.66 -23.73 -12.21
CA ASN A 306 6.13 -25.05 -12.59
C ASN A 306 5.18 -25.72 -13.59
N GLU A 307 5.71 -26.31 -14.62
CA GLU A 307 4.94 -27.03 -15.62
C GLU A 307 4.84 -28.51 -15.29
N LEU A 308 3.64 -29.04 -15.20
CA LEU A 308 3.40 -30.48 -15.03
C LEU A 308 3.53 -31.21 -16.36
N GLU A 309 4.21 -32.34 -16.38
CA GLU A 309 4.31 -33.18 -17.56
C GLU A 309 3.04 -34.00 -17.74
N ILE A 310 2.47 -33.94 -18.95
CA ILE A 310 1.24 -34.62 -19.35
C ILE A 310 1.61 -35.65 -20.40
N ASP A 311 1.06 -36.86 -20.31
CA ASP A 311 1.25 -37.91 -21.32
C ASP A 311 0.28 -37.77 -22.50
N ASP A 312 0.45 -38.64 -23.52
CA ASP A 312 -0.39 -38.64 -24.75
C ASP A 312 -1.86 -38.99 -24.47
N ASP A 313 -2.16 -39.62 -23.33
CA ASP A 313 -3.50 -39.95 -22.87
C ASP A 313 -4.17 -38.85 -22.07
N GLY A 314 -3.53 -37.67 -21.92
CA GLY A 314 -4.04 -36.55 -21.18
C GLY A 314 -3.96 -36.71 -19.64
N LYS A 315 -3.02 -37.49 -19.16
CA LYS A 315 -2.82 -37.74 -17.73
C LYS A 315 -1.50 -37.19 -17.26
N LEU A 316 -1.45 -36.79 -15.98
CA LEU A 316 -0.23 -36.37 -15.35
C LEU A 316 0.75 -37.55 -15.19
N THR A 317 1.99 -37.38 -15.63
CA THR A 317 3.03 -38.42 -15.51
C THR A 317 3.59 -38.56 -14.11
N GLY A 318 3.32 -37.57 -13.21
CA GLY A 318 3.95 -37.45 -11.92
C GLY A 318 5.32 -36.77 -11.98
N ARG A 319 5.64 -36.10 -13.11
CA ARG A 319 6.88 -35.35 -13.33
C ARG A 319 6.55 -33.90 -13.71
N TYR A 320 7.55 -33.07 -13.72
CA TYR A 320 7.49 -31.67 -14.14
C TYR A 320 8.53 -31.37 -15.21
N VAL A 321 8.33 -30.30 -15.94
CA VAL A 321 9.22 -29.87 -17.05
C VAL A 321 10.02 -28.63 -16.62
N GLY A 322 11.31 -28.61 -16.92
CA GLY A 322 12.18 -27.47 -16.71
C GLY A 322 12.69 -27.30 -15.28
N GLU A 323 13.08 -26.08 -14.94
CA GLU A 323 13.62 -25.73 -13.62
C GLU A 323 12.50 -25.36 -12.65
N ILE A 324 12.60 -25.82 -11.41
CA ILE A 324 11.63 -25.51 -10.35
C ILE A 324 11.70 -24.01 -9.99
N VAL A 325 10.55 -23.37 -9.94
CA VAL A 325 10.41 -21.99 -9.46
C VAL A 325 10.36 -22.00 -7.93
N ASP A 326 11.53 -21.95 -7.32
CA ASP A 326 11.73 -21.79 -5.88
C ASP A 326 11.87 -20.31 -5.49
N GLY A 327 12.13 -20.02 -4.20
CA GLY A 327 12.26 -18.65 -3.71
C GLY A 327 13.41 -17.86 -4.34
N HIS A 328 14.54 -18.50 -4.65
CA HIS A 328 15.64 -17.85 -5.36
C HIS A 328 15.25 -17.53 -6.80
N ARG A 329 14.60 -18.47 -7.45
CA ARG A 329 14.14 -18.28 -8.83
C ARG A 329 13.09 -17.17 -8.94
N LYS A 330 12.16 -17.03 -7.98
CA LYS A 330 11.23 -15.89 -7.90
C LYS A 330 11.98 -14.56 -7.87
N ALA A 331 13.04 -14.46 -7.07
CA ALA A 331 13.84 -13.24 -6.97
C ALA A 331 14.64 -12.93 -8.25
N GLU A 332 15.15 -13.94 -8.94
CA GLU A 332 15.81 -13.79 -10.25
C GLU A 332 14.81 -13.35 -11.33
N LEU A 333 13.63 -13.96 -11.34
CA LEU A 333 12.56 -13.62 -12.29
C LEU A 333 12.07 -12.18 -12.11
N LEU A 334 11.93 -11.70 -10.87
CA LEU A 334 11.65 -10.29 -10.59
C LEU A 334 12.69 -9.37 -11.26
N LYS A 335 13.99 -9.68 -11.12
CA LYS A 335 15.06 -8.91 -11.76
C LYS A 335 14.99 -8.98 -13.28
N LEU A 336 14.75 -10.18 -13.82
CA LEU A 336 14.66 -10.39 -15.26
C LEU A 336 13.51 -9.57 -15.87
N ILE A 337 12.32 -9.64 -15.26
CA ILE A 337 11.17 -8.86 -15.75
C ILE A 337 11.44 -7.36 -15.62
N ALA A 338 12.03 -6.92 -14.52
CA ALA A 338 12.42 -5.52 -14.35
C ALA A 338 13.40 -5.05 -15.45
N GLN A 339 14.37 -5.89 -15.85
CA GLN A 339 15.27 -5.59 -16.97
C GLN A 339 14.54 -5.53 -18.32
N VAL A 340 13.64 -6.50 -18.58
CA VAL A 340 12.82 -6.54 -19.81
C VAL A 340 11.97 -5.28 -19.94
N GLU A 341 11.31 -4.88 -18.85
CA GLU A 341 10.48 -3.67 -18.79
C GLU A 341 11.28 -2.38 -18.61
N LYS A 342 12.61 -2.46 -18.56
CA LYS A 342 13.51 -1.32 -18.34
C LYS A 342 13.19 -0.52 -17.08
N VAL A 343 12.83 -1.21 -16.03
CA VAL A 343 12.48 -0.65 -14.72
C VAL A 343 13.57 -1.01 -13.72
N ASN A 344 14.03 -0.04 -12.92
CA ASN A 344 14.90 -0.32 -11.78
C ASN A 344 14.14 -1.12 -10.70
N LEU A 345 14.86 -1.76 -9.77
CA LEU A 345 14.22 -2.50 -8.67
C LEU A 345 13.51 -1.60 -7.66
N ALA A 346 13.97 -0.36 -7.46
CA ALA A 346 13.37 0.57 -6.50
C ALA A 346 11.87 0.85 -6.76
N PRO A 347 11.36 1.01 -7.99
CA PRO A 347 9.93 1.16 -8.28
C PRO A 347 9.20 -0.18 -8.49
N THR A 348 9.74 -1.32 -8.06
CA THR A 348 9.05 -2.61 -8.13
C THR A 348 8.31 -2.94 -6.84
N ILE A 349 7.31 -3.82 -6.95
CA ILE A 349 6.52 -4.33 -5.84
C ILE A 349 6.55 -5.86 -5.89
N ALA A 350 6.64 -6.49 -4.73
CA ALA A 350 6.50 -7.94 -4.59
C ALA A 350 5.54 -8.25 -3.44
N VAL A 351 4.63 -9.19 -3.66
CA VAL A 351 3.60 -9.60 -2.70
C VAL A 351 3.58 -11.11 -2.61
N GLY A 352 3.60 -11.65 -1.39
CA GLY A 352 3.53 -13.09 -1.13
C GLY A 352 3.26 -13.36 0.34
N ASP A 353 2.90 -14.62 0.67
CA ASP A 353 2.55 -15.06 2.02
C ASP A 353 3.58 -15.98 2.66
N GLY A 354 4.42 -16.64 1.84
CA GLY A 354 5.31 -17.73 2.24
C GLY A 354 6.76 -17.35 2.47
N ALA A 355 7.50 -18.22 3.15
CA ALA A 355 8.95 -18.05 3.35
C ALA A 355 9.73 -18.11 2.02
N ASN A 356 9.18 -18.80 1.02
CA ASN A 356 9.69 -18.86 -0.36
C ASN A 356 9.58 -17.52 -1.09
N ASP A 357 8.75 -16.57 -0.61
CA ASP A 357 8.60 -15.24 -1.20
C ASP A 357 9.59 -14.22 -0.63
N LEU A 358 10.17 -14.50 0.53
CA LEU A 358 11.09 -13.58 1.22
C LEU A 358 12.25 -13.08 0.34
N PRO A 359 12.91 -13.92 -0.50
CA PRO A 359 13.95 -13.44 -1.42
C PRO A 359 13.42 -12.40 -2.41
N MET A 360 12.23 -12.60 -2.98
CA MET A 360 11.56 -11.68 -3.89
C MET A 360 11.11 -10.40 -3.16
N ILE A 361 10.44 -10.56 -2.00
CA ILE A 361 9.94 -9.46 -1.16
C ILE A 361 11.09 -8.55 -0.72
N SER A 362 12.23 -9.12 -0.31
CA SER A 362 13.37 -8.34 0.17
C SER A 362 14.08 -7.52 -0.91
N GLN A 363 14.03 -7.97 -2.16
CA GLN A 363 14.66 -7.32 -3.30
C GLN A 363 13.81 -6.23 -3.94
N ALA A 364 12.49 -6.32 -3.85
CA ALA A 364 11.59 -5.31 -4.36
C ALA A 364 11.72 -3.99 -3.60
N GLY A 365 11.47 -2.88 -4.29
CA GLY A 365 11.41 -1.57 -3.65
C GLY A 365 10.26 -1.44 -2.64
N LEU A 366 9.16 -2.18 -2.85
CA LEU A 366 8.08 -2.39 -1.89
C LEU A 366 7.77 -3.88 -1.80
N GLY A 367 8.26 -4.53 -0.75
CA GLY A 367 7.92 -5.92 -0.45
C GLY A 367 6.80 -5.98 0.61
N ILE A 368 5.77 -6.76 0.33
CA ILE A 368 4.56 -6.88 1.16
C ILE A 368 4.33 -8.34 1.51
N ALA A 369 4.26 -8.64 2.80
CA ALA A 369 3.76 -9.91 3.31
C ALA A 369 2.23 -9.86 3.38
N PHE A 370 1.54 -10.74 2.67
CA PHE A 370 0.08 -10.76 2.60
C PHE A 370 -0.48 -11.98 3.33
N HIS A 371 -1.32 -11.77 4.35
CA HIS A 371 -1.87 -12.83 5.22
C HIS A 371 -0.84 -13.88 5.64
N ALA A 372 0.40 -13.40 5.84
CA ALA A 372 1.58 -14.23 5.98
C ALA A 372 1.75 -14.77 7.40
N LYS A 373 2.44 -15.89 7.50
CA LYS A 373 2.82 -16.48 8.78
C LYS A 373 3.71 -15.53 9.58
N PRO A 374 3.71 -15.57 10.93
CA PRO A 374 4.47 -14.64 11.78
C PRO A 374 5.96 -14.53 11.41
N ARG A 375 6.60 -15.64 11.01
CA ARG A 375 8.01 -15.66 10.57
C ARG A 375 8.24 -14.82 9.30
N VAL A 376 7.27 -14.81 8.39
CA VAL A 376 7.36 -14.03 7.14
C VAL A 376 7.12 -12.56 7.44
N VAL A 377 6.09 -12.26 8.23
CA VAL A 377 5.79 -10.89 8.70
C VAL A 377 7.02 -10.30 9.40
N ALA A 378 7.70 -11.04 10.28
CA ALA A 378 8.90 -10.58 10.98
C ALA A 378 10.07 -10.18 10.07
N ASN A 379 10.12 -10.71 8.85
CA ASN A 379 11.20 -10.44 7.87
C ASN A 379 10.74 -9.50 6.74
N ALA A 380 9.46 -9.20 6.62
CA ALA A 380 8.93 -8.22 5.68
C ALA A 380 8.90 -6.83 6.32
N LYS A 381 9.04 -5.79 5.50
CA LYS A 381 8.97 -4.39 5.98
C LYS A 381 7.54 -3.88 6.09
N GLN A 382 6.62 -4.48 5.35
CA GLN A 382 5.20 -4.14 5.32
C GLN A 382 4.37 -5.43 5.30
N SER A 383 3.17 -5.36 5.91
CA SER A 383 2.23 -6.48 5.92
C SER A 383 0.80 -6.02 5.73
N ILE A 384 -0.02 -6.89 5.15
CA ILE A 384 -1.48 -6.77 5.05
C ILE A 384 -2.07 -8.08 5.55
N ASN A 385 -2.77 -8.04 6.69
CA ASN A 385 -3.35 -9.22 7.35
C ASN A 385 -4.82 -9.03 7.74
N THR A 386 -5.36 -7.80 7.64
CA THR A 386 -6.71 -7.47 8.13
C THR A 386 -7.71 -7.20 7.03
N ILE A 387 -7.24 -6.79 5.85
CA ILE A 387 -8.08 -6.44 4.70
C ILE A 387 -7.66 -7.25 3.46
N GLY A 388 -8.43 -7.11 2.37
CA GLY A 388 -8.15 -7.78 1.10
C GLY A 388 -6.88 -7.28 0.39
N LEU A 389 -6.50 -7.96 -0.68
CA LEU A 389 -5.27 -7.70 -1.45
C LEU A 389 -5.24 -6.29 -2.07
N ASP A 390 -6.41 -5.69 -2.31
CA ASP A 390 -6.51 -4.31 -2.77
C ASP A 390 -6.04 -3.25 -1.75
N GLY A 391 -5.72 -3.65 -0.52
CA GLY A 391 -4.96 -2.85 0.45
C GLY A 391 -3.62 -2.35 -0.08
N VAL A 392 -3.02 -3.08 -1.03
CA VAL A 392 -1.82 -2.66 -1.76
C VAL A 392 -1.98 -1.27 -2.39
N LEU A 393 -3.15 -0.93 -2.90
CA LEU A 393 -3.43 0.38 -3.51
C LEU A 393 -3.18 1.53 -2.55
N TYR A 394 -3.53 1.38 -1.29
CA TYR A 394 -3.30 2.43 -0.29
C TYR A 394 -1.83 2.60 0.06
N PHE A 395 -1.04 1.51 0.04
CA PHE A 395 0.42 1.62 0.18
C PHE A 395 1.07 2.35 -1.00
N LEU A 396 0.44 2.33 -2.16
CA LEU A 396 0.84 3.11 -3.33
C LEU A 396 0.35 4.56 -3.28
N GLY A 397 -0.49 4.91 -2.29
CA GLY A 397 -1.03 6.26 -2.11
C GLY A 397 -2.30 6.55 -2.93
N PHE A 398 -2.95 5.53 -3.48
CA PHE A 398 -4.24 5.72 -4.11
C PHE A 398 -5.30 6.10 -3.08
N LYS A 399 -6.25 6.93 -3.50
CA LYS A 399 -7.45 7.27 -2.72
C LYS A 399 -8.67 6.72 -3.42
N ASP A 400 -9.66 6.27 -2.66
CA ASP A 400 -10.91 5.80 -3.25
C ASP A 400 -11.59 6.87 -4.12
N SER A 401 -11.46 8.16 -3.75
CA SER A 401 -12.01 9.26 -4.54
C SER A 401 -11.37 9.43 -5.94
N TYR A 402 -10.26 8.75 -6.22
CA TYR A 402 -9.63 8.73 -7.56
C TYR A 402 -10.00 7.47 -8.35
N LEU A 403 -10.71 6.56 -7.72
CA LEU A 403 -10.96 5.20 -8.19
C LEU A 403 -12.46 5.01 -8.46
N ASP A 404 -13.08 5.99 -9.14
CA ASP A 404 -14.46 5.87 -9.65
C ASP A 404 -14.52 4.66 -10.61
N ILE A 405 -14.94 3.50 -10.04
CA ILE A 405 -15.10 2.22 -10.75
C ILE A 405 -16.50 1.71 -10.52
#